data_089c8120f094281816d759914256a2a9
#
_entry.id   089c8120f094281816d759914256a2a9
#
_cell.length_a   1.000
_cell.length_b   1.000
_cell.length_c   1.000
_cell.angle_alpha   90.00
_cell.angle_beta   90.00
_cell.angle_gamma   90.00
#
_symmetry.space_group_name_H-M   'P 1'
#
loop_
_entity.id
_entity.type
_entity.pdbx_description
1 polymer ?
#
loop_
_entity_poly.entity_id
_entity_poly.type
_entity_poly.pdbx_seq_one_letter_code
_entity_poly.pdbx_strand_id
1 'polypeptide(L)'
;MEENFNKHLGSKLKLRRLALGLTQTKVAKAINVTFQQIQKYEKGTNGVSSIRLLQLSNYLKVPINYFFEDFSEYLINIEKSKEIPMTVNYNFLVKLYSELNEDQKLRFNKNLQSHNVIVSK
;
A
#
# COMPACT_ATOMS: atom_id res chain seq x y z
N MET A 1 -6.27 -13.35 -0.63
CA MET A 1 -5.24 -12.37 -1.03
C MET A 1 -5.79 -11.00 -1.28
N GLU A 2 -6.83 -10.90 -2.07
CA GLU A 2 -7.41 -9.60 -2.39
C GLU A 2 -7.91 -8.89 -1.13
N GLU A 3 -8.58 -9.60 -0.27
CA GLU A 3 -9.10 -9.05 0.96
C GLU A 3 -7.98 -8.54 1.87
N ASN A 4 -6.89 -9.31 1.92
CA ASN A 4 -5.74 -8.93 2.74
C ASN A 4 -5.05 -7.69 2.18
N PHE A 5 -4.99 -7.59 0.86
CA PHE A 5 -4.40 -6.42 0.23
C PHE A 5 -5.24 -5.18 0.49
N ASN A 6 -6.57 -5.32 0.40
CA ASN A 6 -7.45 -4.19 0.64
C ASN A 6 -7.28 -3.63 2.05
N LYS A 7 -7.14 -4.51 3.03
CA LYS A 7 -6.92 -4.08 4.40
C LYS A 7 -5.57 -3.40 4.57
N HIS A 8 -4.55 -3.95 3.93
CA HIS A 8 -3.22 -3.36 3.97
C HIS A 8 -3.23 -1.96 3.36
N LEU A 9 -3.81 -1.86 2.17
CA LEU A 9 -3.88 -0.60 1.46
C LEU A 9 -4.66 0.43 2.27
N GLY A 10 -5.77 0.02 2.86
CA GLY A 10 -6.58 0.89 3.70
C GLY A 10 -5.81 1.42 4.89
N SER A 11 -4.99 0.58 5.50
CA SER A 11 -4.15 1.01 6.62
C SER A 11 -3.13 2.04 6.18
N LYS A 12 -2.50 1.83 5.02
CA LYS A 12 -1.52 2.77 4.49
C LYS A 12 -2.17 4.11 4.18
N LEU A 13 -3.38 4.07 3.61
CA LEU A 13 -4.13 5.28 3.32
C LEU A 13 -4.41 6.06 4.61
N LYS A 14 -4.91 5.37 5.61
CA LYS A 14 -5.25 6.01 6.88
C LYS A 14 -4.03 6.61 7.55
N LEU A 15 -2.93 5.87 7.58
CA LEU A 15 -1.69 6.36 8.18
C LEU A 15 -1.21 7.64 7.53
N ARG A 16 -1.19 7.65 6.20
CA ARG A 16 -0.71 8.84 5.50
C ARG A 16 -1.64 10.02 5.70
N ARG A 17 -2.95 9.75 5.64
CA ARG A 17 -3.94 10.80 5.87
C ARG A 17 -3.74 11.44 7.24
N LEU A 18 -3.60 10.62 8.27
CA LEU A 18 -3.40 11.13 9.62
C LEU A 18 -2.08 11.87 9.76
N ALA A 19 -1.04 11.37 9.12
CA ALA A 19 0.28 12.02 9.16
C ALA A 19 0.22 13.43 8.57
N LEU A 20 -0.64 13.65 7.60
CA LEU A 20 -0.80 14.96 6.98
C LEU A 20 -1.87 15.82 7.68
N GLY A 21 -2.50 15.29 8.72
CA GLY A 21 -3.53 16.02 9.44
C GLY A 21 -4.82 16.22 8.67
N LEU A 22 -5.11 15.32 7.74
CA LEU A 22 -6.28 15.44 6.88
C LEU A 22 -7.46 14.65 7.43
N THR A 23 -8.65 15.16 7.21
CA THR A 23 -9.88 14.44 7.54
C THR A 23 -10.27 13.54 6.39
N GLN A 24 -11.10 12.55 6.67
CA GLN A 24 -11.64 11.69 5.62
C GLN A 24 -12.45 12.50 4.62
N THR A 25 -13.16 13.52 5.10
CA THR A 25 -13.95 14.38 4.22
C THR A 25 -13.08 15.14 3.23
N LYS A 26 -11.94 15.64 3.69
CA LYS A 26 -11.03 16.36 2.79
C LYS A 26 -10.49 15.47 1.70
N VAL A 27 -10.10 14.26 2.08
CA VAL A 27 -9.60 13.30 1.10
C VAL A 27 -10.69 12.93 0.09
N ALA A 28 -11.91 12.72 0.61
CA ALA A 28 -13.04 12.38 -0.25
C ALA A 28 -13.29 13.47 -1.30
N LYS A 29 -13.27 14.71 -0.87
CA LYS A 29 -13.47 15.83 -1.80
C LYS A 29 -12.36 15.91 -2.83
N ALA A 30 -11.13 15.63 -2.40
CA ALA A 30 -9.99 15.76 -3.29
C ALA A 30 -10.05 14.81 -4.47
N ILE A 31 -10.58 13.62 -4.26
CA ILE A 31 -10.66 12.62 -5.34
C ILE A 31 -12.11 12.40 -5.81
N ASN A 32 -13.01 13.26 -5.36
CA ASN A 32 -14.40 13.28 -5.83
C ASN A 32 -15.14 11.96 -5.54
N VAL A 33 -15.03 11.49 -4.31
CA VAL A 33 -15.81 10.35 -3.83
C VAL A 33 -16.51 10.76 -2.56
N THR A 34 -17.38 9.89 -2.06
CA THR A 34 -18.10 10.19 -0.83
C THR A 34 -17.23 9.91 0.39
N PHE A 35 -17.59 10.55 1.50
CA PHE A 35 -16.94 10.30 2.78
C PHE A 35 -17.05 8.81 3.15
N GLN A 36 -18.21 8.22 2.92
CA GLN A 36 -18.42 6.80 3.21
C GLN A 36 -17.49 5.92 2.39
N GLN A 37 -17.18 6.33 1.17
CA GLN A 37 -16.27 5.56 0.32
C GLN A 37 -14.86 5.56 0.90
N ILE A 38 -14.40 6.71 1.41
CA ILE A 38 -13.09 6.76 2.06
C ILE A 38 -13.08 5.85 3.29
N GLN A 39 -14.15 5.86 4.07
CA GLN A 39 -14.25 4.97 5.22
C GLN A 39 -14.10 3.51 4.82
N LYS A 40 -14.76 3.12 3.73
CA LYS A 40 -14.70 1.75 3.25
C LYS A 40 -13.30 1.39 2.75
N TYR A 41 -12.64 2.33 2.08
CA TYR A 41 -11.25 2.11 1.64
C TYR A 41 -10.36 1.88 2.85
N GLU A 42 -10.48 2.71 3.88
CA GLU A 42 -9.61 2.61 5.04
C GLU A 42 -9.85 1.35 5.85
N LYS A 43 -11.08 0.85 5.86
CA LYS A 43 -11.39 -0.40 6.54
C LYS A 43 -11.05 -1.63 5.71
N GLY A 44 -10.80 -1.44 4.43
CA GLY A 44 -10.50 -2.55 3.54
C GLY A 44 -11.72 -3.34 3.12
N THR A 45 -12.92 -2.79 3.29
CA THR A 45 -14.14 -3.47 2.88
C THR A 45 -14.37 -3.35 1.38
N ASN A 46 -13.82 -2.31 0.77
CA ASN A 46 -13.86 -2.13 -0.68
C ASN A 46 -12.45 -1.98 -1.20
N GLY A 47 -12.20 -2.53 -2.39
CA GLY A 47 -10.94 -2.30 -3.07
C GLY A 47 -10.90 -0.91 -3.68
N VAL A 48 -9.70 -0.43 -3.95
CA VAL A 48 -9.47 0.88 -4.56
C VAL A 48 -9.06 0.64 -6.00
N SER A 49 -9.77 1.28 -6.93
CA SER A 49 -9.43 1.15 -8.34
C SER A 49 -8.08 1.79 -8.61
N SER A 50 -7.44 1.40 -9.71
CA SER A 50 -6.12 1.95 -10.04
C SER A 50 -6.17 3.46 -10.24
N ILE A 51 -7.25 3.97 -10.83
CA ILE A 51 -7.36 5.40 -11.05
C ILE A 51 -7.51 6.14 -9.72
N ARG A 52 -8.29 5.59 -8.80
CA ARG A 52 -8.44 6.21 -7.48
C ARG A 52 -7.14 6.13 -6.69
N LEU A 53 -6.42 5.03 -6.84
CA LEU A 53 -5.14 4.88 -6.16
C LEU A 53 -4.14 5.93 -6.64
N LEU A 54 -4.14 6.18 -7.94
CA LEU A 54 -3.28 7.21 -8.51
C LEU A 54 -3.65 8.59 -7.97
N GLN A 55 -4.94 8.88 -7.91
CA GLN A 55 -5.41 10.15 -7.38
C GLN A 55 -5.01 10.32 -5.91
N LEU A 56 -5.14 9.25 -5.13
CA LEU A 56 -4.75 9.28 -3.73
C LEU A 56 -3.26 9.51 -3.59
N SER A 57 -2.44 8.82 -4.39
CA SER A 57 -0.99 9.00 -4.28
C SER A 57 -0.60 10.45 -4.61
N ASN A 58 -1.23 11.04 -5.61
CA ASN A 58 -0.95 12.43 -5.97
C ASN A 58 -1.38 13.39 -4.87
N TYR A 59 -2.57 13.21 -4.35
CA TYR A 59 -3.08 14.12 -3.33
C TYR A 59 -2.32 13.99 -2.02
N LEU A 60 -1.99 12.77 -1.64
CA LEU A 60 -1.30 12.51 -0.37
C LEU A 60 0.22 12.66 -0.50
N LYS A 61 0.70 12.95 -1.71
CA LYS A 61 2.12 13.23 -1.98
C LYS A 61 3.01 12.06 -1.61
N VAL A 62 2.61 10.89 -2.04
CA VAL A 62 3.42 9.68 -1.91
C VAL A 62 3.51 9.01 -3.25
N PRO A 63 4.59 8.29 -3.53
CA PRO A 63 4.64 7.49 -4.75
C PRO A 63 3.64 6.35 -4.64
N ILE A 64 3.18 5.86 -5.78
CA ILE A 64 2.14 4.83 -5.75
C ILE A 64 2.60 3.56 -5.04
N ASN A 65 3.89 3.25 -5.11
CA ASN A 65 4.40 2.06 -4.43
C ASN A 65 4.35 2.18 -2.90
N TYR A 66 4.11 3.37 -2.36
CA TYR A 66 3.89 3.53 -0.93
C TYR A 66 2.79 2.58 -0.44
N PHE A 67 1.73 2.42 -1.23
CA PHE A 67 0.59 1.60 -0.83
C PHE A 67 0.91 0.11 -0.83
N PHE A 68 2.00 -0.27 -1.46
CA PHE A 68 2.43 -1.67 -1.53
C PHE A 68 3.57 -1.98 -0.58
N GLU A 69 4.15 -0.97 0.05
CA GLU A 69 5.26 -1.16 0.97
C GLU A 69 4.80 -2.02 2.14
N ASP A 70 5.68 -2.91 2.58
CA ASP A 70 5.47 -3.76 3.74
C ASP A 70 4.36 -4.80 3.54
N PHE A 71 3.81 -4.90 2.34
CA PHE A 71 2.77 -5.89 2.10
C PHE A 71 3.30 -7.31 2.22
N SER A 72 4.56 -7.52 1.85
CA SER A 72 5.17 -8.84 2.00
C SER A 72 5.23 -9.26 3.47
N GLU A 73 5.56 -8.32 4.34
CA GLU A 73 5.61 -8.58 5.76
C GLU A 73 4.23 -8.89 6.31
N TYR A 74 3.24 -8.15 5.83
CA TYR A 74 1.85 -8.36 6.20
C TYR A 74 1.41 -9.77 5.80
N LEU A 75 1.75 -10.20 4.60
CA LEU A 75 1.43 -11.55 4.13
C LEU A 75 2.14 -12.62 4.94
N ILE A 76 3.39 -12.39 5.28
CA ILE A 76 4.14 -13.33 6.09
C ILE A 76 3.45 -13.55 7.43
N ASN A 77 3.01 -12.49 8.07
CA ASN A 77 2.35 -12.60 9.35
C ASN A 77 1.04 -13.38 9.26
N ILE A 78 0.29 -13.19 8.19
CA ILE A 78 -0.95 -13.92 7.97
C ILE A 78 -0.66 -15.37 7.67
N GLU A 79 0.30 -15.63 6.82
CA GLU A 79 0.59 -16.99 6.36
C GLU A 79 1.26 -17.83 7.43
N LYS A 80 1.92 -17.19 8.38
CA LYS A 80 2.47 -17.94 9.51
C LYS A 80 1.37 -18.70 10.24
N SER A 81 0.22 -18.06 10.42
CA SER A 81 -0.88 -18.73 11.10
C SER A 81 -1.56 -19.76 10.20
N LYS A 82 -1.31 -19.70 8.91
CA LYS A 82 -1.86 -20.65 7.95
C LYS A 82 -0.84 -21.68 7.48
N GLU A 83 0.39 -21.56 7.95
CA GLU A 83 1.47 -22.51 7.64
C GLU A 83 1.75 -22.60 6.14
N ILE A 84 1.74 -21.46 5.46
CA ILE A 84 2.05 -21.41 4.03
C ILE A 84 3.54 -21.23 3.84
N PRO A 85 4.15 -21.96 2.90
CA PRO A 85 5.60 -21.87 2.69
C PRO A 85 6.07 -20.46 2.36
N MET A 86 7.25 -20.12 2.86
CA MET A 86 7.84 -18.80 2.61
C MET A 86 8.15 -18.55 1.14
N THR A 87 8.40 -19.61 0.39
CA THR A 87 8.71 -19.46 -1.03
C THR A 87 7.57 -18.80 -1.80
N VAL A 88 6.34 -19.00 -1.34
CA VAL A 88 5.19 -18.37 -1.97
C VAL A 88 5.28 -16.85 -1.85
N ASN A 89 5.64 -16.38 -0.67
CA ASN A 89 5.80 -14.95 -0.43
C ASN A 89 6.92 -14.36 -1.25
N TYR A 90 8.02 -15.09 -1.32
CA TYR A 90 9.17 -14.63 -2.09
C TYR A 90 8.83 -14.51 -3.57
N ASN A 91 8.14 -15.50 -4.12
CA ASN A 91 7.75 -15.49 -5.53
C ASN A 91 6.80 -14.32 -5.82
N PHE A 92 5.89 -14.05 -4.91
CA PHE A 92 4.98 -12.92 -5.05
C PHE A 92 5.75 -11.60 -5.11
N LEU A 93 6.72 -11.45 -4.21
CA LEU A 93 7.54 -10.24 -4.17
C LEU A 93 8.34 -10.05 -5.46
N VAL A 94 8.95 -11.13 -5.93
CA VAL A 94 9.74 -11.07 -7.15
C VAL A 94 8.85 -10.65 -8.32
N LYS A 95 7.68 -11.24 -8.42
CA LYS A 95 6.76 -10.90 -9.48
C LYS A 95 6.33 -9.44 -9.39
N LEU A 96 5.98 -9.00 -8.20
CA LEU A 96 5.55 -7.61 -8.00
C LEU A 96 6.64 -6.64 -8.41
N TYR A 97 7.85 -6.91 -7.94
CA TYR A 97 8.98 -6.05 -8.25
C TYR A 97 9.29 -6.03 -9.75
N SER A 98 9.21 -7.20 -10.40
CA SER A 98 9.53 -7.29 -11.82
C SER A 98 8.54 -6.52 -12.70
N GLU A 99 7.35 -6.22 -12.17
CA GLU A 99 6.36 -5.46 -12.92
C GLU A 99 6.57 -3.95 -12.80
N LEU A 100 7.51 -3.53 -12.00
CA LEU A 100 7.81 -2.12 -11.85
C LEU A 100 8.75 -1.65 -12.98
N ASN A 101 8.60 -0.39 -13.39
CA ASN A 101 9.57 0.16 -14.33
C ASN A 101 10.81 0.57 -13.55
N GLU A 102 11.84 1.03 -14.27
CA GLU A 102 13.13 1.33 -13.63
C GLU A 102 13.01 2.43 -12.58
N ASP A 103 12.23 3.45 -12.88
CA ASP A 103 12.06 4.55 -11.95
C ASP A 103 11.34 4.07 -10.67
N GLN A 104 10.33 3.24 -10.82
CA GLN A 104 9.60 2.68 -9.69
C GLN A 104 10.49 1.78 -8.85
N LYS A 105 11.33 0.98 -9.49
CA LYS A 105 12.28 0.12 -8.79
C LYS A 105 13.24 0.94 -7.95
N LEU A 106 13.70 2.04 -8.53
CA LEU A 106 14.63 2.91 -7.83
C LEU A 106 13.99 3.51 -6.59
N ARG A 107 12.76 3.99 -6.73
CA ARG A 107 12.03 4.54 -5.59
C ARG A 107 11.71 3.50 -4.54
N PHE A 108 11.37 2.30 -4.98
CA PHE A 108 11.09 1.20 -4.07
C PHE A 108 12.31 0.89 -3.22
N ASN A 109 13.48 0.81 -3.85
CA ASN A 109 14.72 0.54 -3.13
C ASN A 109 15.06 1.68 -2.18
N LYS A 110 14.82 2.92 -2.60
CA LYS A 110 15.05 4.08 -1.74
C LYS A 110 14.18 4.03 -0.49
N ASN A 111 12.92 3.71 -0.66
CA ASN A 111 12.00 3.63 0.47
C ASN A 111 12.41 2.56 1.45
N LEU A 112 12.87 1.43 0.95
CA LEU A 112 13.36 0.37 1.81
C LEU A 112 14.56 0.83 2.62
N GLN A 113 15.48 1.55 1.97
CA GLN A 113 16.67 2.03 2.66
C GLN A 113 16.34 3.07 3.71
N SER A 114 15.36 3.93 3.46
CA SER A 114 15.01 4.96 4.42
C SER A 114 14.26 4.38 5.61
N HIS A 115 13.50 3.31 5.41
CA HIS A 115 12.75 2.69 6.50
C HIS A 115 13.56 1.66 7.25
N ASN A 116 14.46 1.01 6.56
CA ASN A 116 15.20 -0.08 7.15
C ASN A 116 16.62 -0.10 6.63
N VAL A 117 17.47 0.54 7.36
CA VAL A 117 18.85 0.71 6.96
C VAL A 117 19.54 -0.59 6.64
N ILE A 118 19.09 -1.63 7.23
CA ILE A 118 19.69 -2.94 7.08
C ILE A 118 19.60 -3.45 5.67
N VAL A 119 18.60 -3.06 4.98
CA VAL A 119 18.33 -3.59 3.66
C VAL A 119 19.41 -3.25 2.66
N SER A 120 20.14 -2.30 2.95
CA SER A 120 21.15 -1.86 2.04
C SER A 120 21.89 -3.00 1.41
N LYS A 121 22.03 -3.29 0.99
CA LYS A 121 22.70 -4.07 0.44
C LYS A 121 22.66 -4.48 -0.02
#